data_0b49ecc15189c699c060d74132e359c0
#
_entry.id   0b49ecc15189c699c060d74132e359c0
#
_cell.length_a   1.000
_cell.length_b   1.000
_cell.length_c   1.000
_cell.angle_alpha   90.00
_cell.angle_beta   90.00
_cell.angle_gamma   90.00
#
_symmetry.space_group_name_H-M   'P 1'
#
loop_
_entity.id
_entity.type
_entity.pdbx_description
1 polymer ?
#
loop_
_entity_poly.entity_id
_entity_poly.type
_entity_poly.pdbx_seq_one_letter_code
_entity_poly.pdbx_strand_id
1 'polypeptide(L)' 'TQQEVTRLDTDFERDDGFVYYDVKFINGTMEYEYKIDASTGAVLHSEMEPVFD' A
#
# COMPACT_ATOMS: atom_id res chain seq x y z
N THR A 1 8.44 8.38 -18.44
CA THR A 1 8.28 6.95 -18.60
C THR A 1 7.39 6.38 -17.55
N GLN A 2 6.56 5.50 -17.94
CA GLN A 2 5.62 4.89 -17.03
C GLN A 2 6.30 3.86 -16.15
N GLN A 3 5.97 3.90 -14.89
CA GLN A 3 6.45 2.91 -13.93
C GLN A 3 5.87 1.55 -14.23
N GLU A 4 6.69 0.54 -14.03
CA GLU A 4 6.25 -0.83 -14.19
C GLU A 4 5.72 -1.34 -12.87
N VAL A 5 4.41 -1.39 -12.75
CA VAL A 5 3.78 -1.93 -11.57
C VAL A 5 3.27 -3.31 -11.90
N THR A 6 3.94 -4.33 -11.37
CA THR A 6 3.63 -5.71 -11.71
C THR A 6 2.37 -6.19 -11.04
N ARG A 7 2.09 -5.65 -9.87
CA ARG A 7 0.98 -6.13 -9.07
C ARG A 7 0.47 -5.00 -8.20
N LEU A 8 -0.85 -4.88 -8.13
CA LEU A 8 -1.49 -3.86 -7.34
C LEU A 8 -2.72 -4.46 -6.65
N ASP A 9 -2.74 -4.39 -5.34
CA ASP A 9 -3.87 -4.80 -4.54
C ASP A 9 -4.31 -3.63 -3.68
N THR A 10 -5.61 -3.42 -3.60
CA THR A 10 -6.17 -2.36 -2.77
C THR A 10 -7.33 -2.94 -1.98
N ASP A 11 -7.23 -2.85 -0.66
CA ASP A 11 -8.27 -3.33 0.23
C ASP A 11 -8.77 -2.20 1.10
N PHE A 12 -10.06 -2.21 1.34
CA PHE A 12 -10.69 -1.26 2.23
C PHE A 12 -10.89 -1.95 3.57
N GLU A 13 -10.32 -1.38 4.63
CA GLU A 13 -10.31 -2.00 5.94
C GLU A 13 -10.98 -1.12 6.97
N ARG A 14 -11.63 -1.77 7.92
CA ARG A 14 -12.22 -1.09 9.06
C ARG A 14 -11.73 -1.80 10.32
N ASP A 15 -11.13 -1.03 11.23
CA ASP A 15 -10.55 -1.60 12.42
C ASP A 15 -10.66 -0.60 13.57
N ASP A 16 -11.43 -0.95 14.61
CA ASP A 16 -11.52 -0.16 15.83
C ASP A 16 -11.87 1.31 15.59
N GLY A 17 -12.82 1.54 14.70
CA GLY A 17 -13.21 2.91 14.40
C GLY A 17 -12.38 3.60 13.37
N PHE A 18 -11.29 2.96 12.92
CA PHE A 18 -10.48 3.48 11.84
C PHE A 18 -10.91 2.85 10.54
N VAL A 19 -10.96 3.67 9.49
CA VAL A 19 -11.26 3.21 8.15
C VAL A 19 -10.09 3.62 7.28
N TYR A 20 -9.48 2.66 6.60
CA TYR A 20 -8.31 2.96 5.81
C TYR A 20 -8.23 2.06 4.58
N TYR A 21 -7.41 2.47 3.64
CA TYR A 21 -7.08 1.65 2.47
C TYR A 21 -5.71 1.06 2.66
N ASP A 22 -5.60 -0.22 2.36
CA ASP A 22 -4.34 -0.93 2.38
C ASP A 22 -3.95 -1.16 0.92
N VAL A 23 -2.91 -0.49 0.47
CA VAL A 23 -2.48 -0.52 -0.92
C VAL A 23 -1.14 -1.21 -1.01
N LYS A 24 -1.07 -2.27 -1.81
CA LYS A 24 0.18 -3.01 -2.00
C LYS A 24 0.50 -3.08 -3.48
N PHE A 25 1.76 -2.88 -3.80
CA PHE A 25 2.19 -3.02 -5.18
C PHE A 25 3.66 -3.41 -5.24
N ILE A 26 4.03 -3.97 -6.38
CA ILE A 26 5.41 -4.37 -6.63
C ILE A 26 5.94 -3.56 -7.79
N ASN A 27 7.07 -2.94 -7.57
CA ASN A 27 7.76 -2.17 -8.60
C ASN A 27 9.18 -2.68 -8.68
N GLY A 28 9.48 -3.40 -9.78
CA GLY A 28 10.78 -4.03 -9.92
C GLY A 28 10.96 -5.16 -8.94
N THR A 29 11.93 -5.04 -8.06
CA THR A 29 12.22 -6.05 -7.06
C THR A 29 11.77 -5.64 -5.66
N MET A 30 11.05 -4.54 -5.56
CA MET A 30 10.63 -4.01 -4.26
C MET A 30 9.12 -4.09 -4.13
N GLU A 31 8.68 -4.49 -2.96
CA GLU A 31 7.27 -4.51 -2.61
C GLU A 31 6.99 -3.35 -1.68
N TYR A 32 5.90 -2.65 -1.95
CA TYR A 32 5.49 -1.48 -1.17
C TYR A 32 4.12 -1.71 -0.59
N GLU A 33 3.93 -1.24 0.64
CA GLU A 33 2.61 -1.25 1.27
C GLU A 33 2.36 0.09 1.92
N TYR A 34 1.18 0.64 1.68
CA TYR A 34 0.74 1.89 2.29
C TYR A 34 -0.62 1.68 2.93
N LYS A 35 -0.78 2.23 4.13
CA LYS A 35 -2.10 2.31 4.76
C LYS A 35 -2.49 3.78 4.81
N ILE A 36 -3.62 4.09 4.21
CA ILE A 36 -4.04 5.47 3.99
C ILE A 36 -5.38 5.69 4.66
N ASP A 37 -5.45 6.71 5.52
CA ASP A 37 -6.68 7.08 6.20
C ASP A 37 -7.73 7.45 5.17
N ALA A 38 -8.88 6.76 5.20
CA ALA A 38 -9.92 6.98 4.20
C ALA A 38 -10.62 8.31 4.37
N SER A 39 -10.58 8.89 5.57
CA SER A 39 -11.22 10.18 5.83
C SER A 39 -10.39 11.35 5.38
N THR A 40 -9.08 11.28 5.60
CA THR A 40 -8.21 12.44 5.41
C THR A 40 -7.22 12.27 4.27
N GLY A 41 -6.98 11.04 3.84
CA GLY A 41 -5.97 10.78 2.84
C GLY A 41 -4.56 10.73 3.39
N ALA A 42 -4.41 10.82 4.71
CA ALA A 42 -3.09 10.80 5.33
C ALA A 42 -2.52 9.38 5.29
N VAL A 43 -1.21 9.30 5.11
CA VAL A 43 -0.53 8.02 5.13
C VAL A 43 -0.30 7.63 6.58
N LEU A 44 -0.93 6.54 7.01
CA LEU A 44 -0.83 6.05 8.38
C LEU A 44 0.38 5.16 8.57
N HIS A 45 0.79 4.47 7.52
CA HIS A 45 1.86 3.49 7.61
C HIS A 45 2.43 3.26 6.22
N SER A 46 3.74 3.07 6.15
CA SER A 46 4.37 2.71 4.89
C SER A 46 5.47 1.71 5.15
N GLU A 47 5.57 0.73 4.28
CA GLU A 47 6.61 -0.29 4.34
C GLU A 47 7.16 -0.54 2.96
N MET A 48 8.41 -0.95 2.92
CA MET A 48 9.08 -1.30 1.69
C MET A 48 10.03 -2.44 1.99
N GLU A 49 9.97 -3.48 1.18
CA GLU A 49 10.85 -4.62 1.39
C GLU A 49 11.13 -5.31 0.08
N PRO A 50 12.28 -6.01 -0.02
CA PRO A 50 12.59 -6.74 -1.25
C PRO A 50 11.62 -7.89 -1.44
N VAL A 51 11.28 -8.15 -2.68
CA VAL A 51 10.45 -9.31 -3.02
C VAL A 51 11.25 -10.60 -2.84
N PHE A 52 12.54 -10.51 -3.11
CA PHE A 52 13.43 -11.67 -2.98
C PHE A 52 14.26 -11.57 -1.72
N ASP A 53 14.43 -12.70 -1.08
CA ASP A 53 15.32 -12.79 0.07
C ASP A 53 16.76 -13.01 -0.34
#